data_75627d0b6651984f2ed8cb1c75a18d51
#
_entry.id   75627d0b6651984f2ed8cb1c75a18d51
#
_cell.length_a   1.000
_cell.length_b   1.000
_cell.length_c   1.000
_cell.angle_alpha   90.00
_cell.angle_beta   90.00
_cell.angle_gamma   90.00
#
_symmetry.space_group_name_H-M   'P 1'
#
loop_
_entity.id
_entity.type
_entity.pdbx_description
1 polymer ?
#
loop_
_entity_poly.entity_id
_entity_poly.type
_entity_poly.pdbx_seq_one_letter_code
_entity_poly.pdbx_strand_id
1 'polypeptide(L)'
;YIGPETIMSLGDAHVDLAANNLLGPWGAKIVLIFVIISIMGTINGIILGMIRLPHSLALRNMFPKSKEIIKINEKLLMPVNSAIVAFIISFVWFIVHYLTTKFELLPNSDISEISIAMGYTLYILLYVKVIQLGNKGEITGVWNSKINPVLAIIGSLIILFGSMGNQLFWLYAAVCLSIILAAILFWKKTEKTMLITF
;
A
#
# COMPACT_ATOMS: atom_id res chain seq x y z
N TYR A 1 9.43 -32.11 4.84
CA TYR A 1 10.24 -31.31 3.89
C TYR A 1 9.56 -31.31 2.54
N ILE A 2 9.39 -30.16 1.95
CA ILE A 2 8.83 -30.00 0.60
C ILE A 2 9.94 -29.47 -0.29
N GLY A 3 10.17 -30.14 -1.43
CA GLY A 3 11.17 -29.72 -2.40
C GLY A 3 10.79 -28.41 -3.12
N PRO A 4 11.78 -27.64 -3.61
CA PRO A 4 11.52 -26.37 -4.30
C PRO A 4 10.64 -26.54 -5.54
N GLU A 5 10.76 -27.64 -6.27
CA GLU A 5 9.91 -27.95 -7.44
C GLU A 5 8.45 -28.09 -7.07
N THR A 6 8.16 -28.74 -5.94
CA THR A 6 6.78 -28.90 -5.44
C THR A 6 6.20 -27.57 -4.99
N ILE A 7 7.01 -26.69 -4.36
CA ILE A 7 6.58 -25.34 -3.98
C ILE A 7 6.22 -24.54 -5.23
N MET A 8 7.02 -24.60 -6.26
CA MET A 8 6.79 -23.87 -7.52
C MET A 8 5.55 -24.40 -8.28
N SER A 9 5.28 -25.69 -8.21
CA SER A 9 4.11 -26.30 -8.90
C SER A 9 2.78 -26.09 -8.17
N LEU A 10 2.78 -26.02 -6.84
CA LEU A 10 1.57 -25.90 -6.03
C LEU A 10 1.12 -24.46 -5.78
N GLY A 11 1.97 -23.45 -6.07
CA GLY A 11 1.65 -22.07 -5.73
C GLY A 11 1.26 -21.96 -4.25
N ASP A 12 0.16 -21.28 -3.93
CA ASP A 12 -0.26 -21.01 -2.55
C ASP A 12 -0.63 -22.28 -1.75
N ALA A 13 -0.97 -23.38 -2.42
CA ALA A 13 -1.32 -24.65 -1.76
C ALA A 13 -0.13 -25.35 -1.07
N HIS A 14 1.12 -24.89 -1.32
CA HIS A 14 2.29 -25.48 -0.68
C HIS A 14 2.32 -25.29 0.85
N VAL A 15 1.68 -24.22 1.36
CA VAL A 15 1.63 -23.92 2.80
C VAL A 15 0.81 -24.98 3.54
N ASP A 16 -0.35 -25.35 2.99
CA ASP A 16 -1.21 -26.40 3.57
C ASP A 16 -0.51 -27.75 3.55
N LEU A 17 0.18 -28.09 2.46
CA LEU A 17 0.96 -29.31 2.36
C LEU A 17 2.11 -29.34 3.37
N ALA A 18 2.83 -28.24 3.52
CA ALA A 18 3.91 -28.11 4.50
C ALA A 18 3.40 -28.28 5.94
N ALA A 19 2.31 -27.60 6.28
CA ALA A 19 1.71 -27.70 7.61
C ALA A 19 1.21 -29.10 7.89
N ASN A 20 0.62 -29.77 6.91
CA ASN A 20 0.13 -31.14 7.04
C ASN A 20 1.27 -32.15 7.24
N ASN A 21 2.38 -31.98 6.50
CA ASN A 21 3.55 -32.85 6.61
C ASN A 21 4.30 -32.68 7.94
N LEU A 22 4.34 -31.47 8.49
CA LEU A 22 5.07 -31.15 9.72
C LEU A 22 4.25 -31.42 10.98
N LEU A 23 2.97 -31.08 10.97
CA LEU A 23 2.10 -31.03 12.15
C LEU A 23 0.92 -32.01 12.07
N GLY A 24 0.79 -32.73 10.96
CA GLY A 24 -0.35 -33.58 10.69
C GLY A 24 -1.65 -32.79 10.40
N PRO A 25 -2.76 -33.52 10.09
CA PRO A 25 -4.03 -32.89 9.66
C PRO A 25 -4.64 -31.95 10.69
N TRP A 26 -4.49 -32.24 11.98
CA TRP A 26 -4.97 -31.38 13.07
C TRP A 26 -4.09 -30.12 13.24
N GLY A 27 -2.77 -30.29 13.14
CA GLY A 27 -1.84 -29.17 13.19
C GLY A 27 -2.05 -28.20 12.03
N ALA A 28 -2.27 -28.70 10.82
CA ALA A 28 -2.59 -27.85 9.65
C ALA A 28 -3.87 -27.02 9.87
N LYS A 29 -4.93 -27.61 10.45
CA LYS A 29 -6.15 -26.86 10.79
C LYS A 29 -5.90 -25.76 11.82
N ILE A 30 -5.08 -26.01 12.83
CA ILE A 30 -4.72 -25.01 13.84
C ILE A 30 -3.94 -23.86 13.19
N VAL A 31 -2.96 -24.16 12.34
CA VAL A 31 -2.23 -23.14 11.57
C VAL A 31 -3.17 -22.29 10.73
N LEU A 32 -4.11 -22.92 10.02
CA LEU A 32 -5.11 -22.21 9.22
C LEU A 32 -5.96 -21.24 10.08
N ILE A 33 -6.39 -21.64 11.27
CA ILE A 33 -7.14 -20.77 12.18
C ILE A 33 -6.30 -19.56 12.58
N PHE A 34 -5.02 -19.75 12.93
CA PHE A 34 -4.12 -18.64 13.26
C PHE A 34 -3.89 -17.69 12.07
N VAL A 35 -3.75 -18.24 10.86
CA VAL A 35 -3.63 -17.44 9.63
C VAL A 35 -4.89 -16.60 9.42
N ILE A 36 -6.08 -17.17 9.56
CA ILE A 36 -7.35 -16.45 9.43
C ILE A 36 -7.43 -15.30 10.45
N ILE A 37 -7.12 -15.56 11.72
CA ILE A 37 -7.13 -14.53 12.77
C ILE A 37 -6.14 -13.41 12.44
N SER A 38 -4.93 -13.76 11.98
CA SER A 38 -3.89 -12.79 11.59
C SER A 38 -4.35 -11.93 10.43
N ILE A 39 -4.94 -12.53 9.39
CA ILE A 39 -5.48 -11.80 8.23
C ILE A 39 -6.60 -10.86 8.66
N MET A 40 -7.53 -11.30 9.51
CA MET A 40 -8.62 -10.45 10.02
C MET A 40 -8.08 -9.25 10.79
N GLY A 41 -7.04 -9.45 11.62
CA GLY A 41 -6.38 -8.36 12.33
C GLY A 41 -5.73 -7.34 11.38
N THR A 42 -5.04 -7.83 10.36
CA THR A 42 -4.40 -7.00 9.33
C THR A 42 -5.42 -6.19 8.54
N ILE A 43 -6.50 -6.85 8.08
CA ILE A 43 -7.59 -6.18 7.34
C ILE A 43 -8.22 -5.07 8.19
N ASN A 44 -8.49 -5.32 9.47
CA ASN A 44 -9.04 -4.32 10.36
C ASN A 44 -8.13 -3.07 10.47
N GLY A 45 -6.81 -3.28 10.62
CA GLY A 45 -5.84 -2.19 10.64
C GLY A 45 -5.80 -1.38 9.33
N ILE A 46 -5.84 -2.06 8.19
CA ILE A 46 -5.87 -1.42 6.86
C ILE A 46 -7.15 -0.60 6.68
N ILE A 47 -8.32 -1.15 7.04
CA ILE A 47 -9.61 -0.44 6.92
C ILE A 47 -9.59 0.85 7.76
N LEU A 48 -9.10 0.79 9.00
CA LEU A 48 -8.98 1.98 9.84
C LEU A 48 -8.04 3.02 9.24
N GLY A 49 -6.91 2.59 8.67
CA GLY A 49 -5.99 3.46 7.94
C GLY A 49 -6.64 4.12 6.73
N MET A 50 -7.37 3.34 5.94
CA MET A 50 -8.09 3.82 4.75
C MET A 50 -9.18 4.85 5.08
N ILE A 51 -9.90 4.68 6.19
CA ILE A 51 -10.90 5.66 6.65
C ILE A 51 -10.23 6.95 7.11
N ARG A 52 -9.09 6.88 7.77
CA ARG A 52 -8.38 8.05 8.31
C ARG A 52 -7.63 8.84 7.24
N LEU A 53 -7.21 8.22 6.17
CA LEU A 53 -6.38 8.87 5.15
C LEU A 53 -7.09 10.03 4.45
N PRO A 54 -8.31 9.90 3.85
CA PRO A 54 -9.02 11.02 3.25
C PRO A 54 -9.32 12.14 4.26
N HIS A 55 -9.66 11.78 5.50
CA HIS A 55 -9.91 12.76 6.57
C HIS A 55 -8.66 13.56 6.90
N SER A 56 -7.50 12.91 7.06
CA SER A 56 -6.24 13.60 7.37
C SER A 56 -5.74 14.51 6.23
N LEU A 57 -5.97 14.11 4.99
CA LEU A 57 -5.70 14.94 3.81
C LEU A 57 -6.66 16.14 3.73
N ALA A 58 -7.94 15.92 4.06
CA ALA A 58 -8.94 16.98 4.08
C ALA A 58 -8.67 18.03 5.15
N LEU A 59 -8.16 17.65 6.34
CA LEU A 59 -7.73 18.58 7.39
C LEU A 59 -6.64 19.55 6.91
N ARG A 60 -5.84 19.14 5.92
CA ARG A 60 -4.79 19.94 5.28
C ARG A 60 -5.25 20.61 3.98
N ASN A 61 -6.54 20.59 3.66
CA ASN A 61 -7.11 21.04 2.38
C ASN A 61 -6.49 20.34 1.15
N MET A 62 -5.92 19.16 1.32
CA MET A 62 -5.29 18.36 0.25
C MET A 62 -6.24 17.36 -0.39
N PHE A 63 -7.54 17.42 -0.10
CA PHE A 63 -8.54 16.51 -0.64
C PHE A 63 -9.71 17.28 -1.28
N PRO A 64 -10.28 16.80 -2.40
CA PRO A 64 -11.47 17.42 -2.96
C PRO A 64 -12.61 17.46 -1.94
N LYS A 65 -13.36 18.58 -1.88
CA LYS A 65 -14.46 18.80 -0.94
C LYS A 65 -14.06 18.61 0.54
N SER A 66 -12.86 19.07 0.91
CA SER A 66 -12.31 18.93 2.27
C SER A 66 -13.29 19.33 3.37
N LYS A 67 -14.08 20.41 3.19
CA LYS A 67 -15.06 20.89 4.17
C LYS A 67 -16.14 19.85 4.52
N GLU A 68 -16.46 18.95 3.60
CA GLU A 68 -17.46 17.88 3.83
C GLU A 68 -16.81 16.65 4.46
N ILE A 69 -15.59 16.32 4.03
CA ILE A 69 -14.84 15.15 4.48
C ILE A 69 -14.37 15.27 5.94
N ILE A 70 -14.09 16.51 6.40
CA ILE A 70 -13.64 16.79 7.78
C ILE A 70 -14.74 16.52 8.80
N LYS A 71 -16.02 16.58 8.41
CA LYS A 71 -17.13 16.44 9.35
C LYS A 71 -17.10 15.09 10.07
N ILE A 72 -17.09 15.16 11.40
CA ILE A 72 -17.21 13.98 12.26
C ILE A 72 -18.68 13.80 12.62
N ASN A 73 -19.17 12.59 12.52
CA ASN A 73 -20.51 12.25 12.97
C ASN A 73 -20.51 12.13 14.49
N GLU A 74 -21.31 12.94 15.16
CA GLU A 74 -21.37 13.03 16.64
C GLU A 74 -21.84 11.72 17.30
N LYS A 75 -22.72 10.96 16.63
CA LYS A 75 -23.23 9.70 17.18
C LYS A 75 -22.24 8.55 17.04
N LEU A 76 -21.51 8.50 15.92
CA LEU A 76 -20.57 7.42 15.62
C LEU A 76 -19.14 7.76 16.01
N LEU A 77 -18.85 9.01 16.36
CA LEU A 77 -17.53 9.56 16.69
C LEU A 77 -16.46 9.24 15.61
N MET A 78 -16.89 9.20 14.34
CA MET A 78 -16.04 8.88 13.21
C MET A 78 -16.34 9.75 11.98
N PRO A 79 -15.37 9.96 11.08
CA PRO A 79 -15.57 10.72 9.84
C PRO A 79 -16.30 9.87 8.79
N VAL A 80 -17.61 9.80 8.85
CA VAL A 80 -18.44 8.93 7.98
C VAL A 80 -18.22 9.24 6.49
N ASN A 81 -18.11 10.51 6.10
CA ASN A 81 -17.88 10.89 4.71
C ASN A 81 -16.52 10.36 4.21
N SER A 82 -15.50 10.37 5.06
CA SER A 82 -14.20 9.75 4.75
C SER A 82 -14.33 8.24 4.60
N ALA A 83 -15.11 7.58 5.45
CA ALA A 83 -15.35 6.15 5.36
C ALA A 83 -16.09 5.77 4.07
N ILE A 84 -17.06 6.57 3.63
CA ILE A 84 -17.76 6.36 2.35
C ILE A 84 -16.79 6.48 1.17
N VAL A 85 -15.92 7.49 1.18
CA VAL A 85 -14.89 7.66 0.14
C VAL A 85 -13.94 6.45 0.11
N ALA A 86 -13.46 6.03 1.28
CA ALA A 86 -12.60 4.85 1.39
C ALA A 86 -13.30 3.59 0.88
N PHE A 87 -14.58 3.40 1.22
CA PHE A 87 -15.37 2.28 0.74
C PHE A 87 -15.54 2.29 -0.79
N ILE A 88 -15.86 3.44 -1.38
CA ILE A 88 -16.00 3.56 -2.85
C ILE A 88 -14.69 3.20 -3.55
N ILE A 89 -13.56 3.74 -3.07
CA ILE A 89 -12.24 3.42 -3.65
C ILE A 89 -11.95 1.93 -3.53
N SER A 90 -12.17 1.32 -2.36
CA SER A 90 -11.97 -0.12 -2.14
C SER A 90 -12.86 -0.96 -3.04
N PHE A 91 -14.13 -0.54 -3.22
CA PHE A 91 -15.09 -1.27 -4.05
C PHE A 91 -14.69 -1.22 -5.53
N VAL A 92 -14.21 -0.08 -6.03
CA VAL A 92 -13.66 0.03 -7.39
C VAL A 92 -12.48 -0.94 -7.58
N TRP A 93 -11.53 -0.96 -6.65
CA TRP A 93 -10.38 -1.89 -6.71
C TRP A 93 -10.80 -3.35 -6.58
N PHE A 94 -11.82 -3.64 -5.79
CA PHE A 94 -12.39 -4.98 -5.70
C PHE A 94 -12.97 -5.44 -7.04
N ILE A 95 -13.71 -4.57 -7.74
CA ILE A 95 -14.23 -4.88 -9.08
C ILE A 95 -13.09 -5.11 -10.07
N VAL A 96 -12.06 -4.25 -10.05
CA VAL A 96 -10.88 -4.41 -10.92
C VAL A 96 -10.21 -5.76 -10.64
N HIS A 97 -9.98 -6.11 -9.38
CA HIS A 97 -9.40 -7.39 -8.99
C HIS A 97 -10.27 -8.57 -9.47
N TYR A 98 -11.57 -8.50 -9.24
CA TYR A 98 -12.50 -9.55 -9.68
C TYR A 98 -12.47 -9.76 -11.21
N LEU A 99 -12.47 -8.67 -11.98
CA LEU A 99 -12.44 -8.74 -13.43
C LEU A 99 -11.09 -9.25 -13.94
N THR A 100 -9.98 -8.79 -13.40
CA THR A 100 -8.64 -9.26 -13.79
C THR A 100 -8.44 -10.74 -13.51
N THR A 101 -8.93 -11.22 -12.37
CA THR A 101 -8.85 -12.65 -12.01
C THR A 101 -9.80 -13.50 -12.86
N LYS A 102 -11.05 -13.05 -13.05
CA LYS A 102 -12.05 -13.78 -13.82
C LYS A 102 -11.69 -13.98 -15.29
N PHE A 103 -11.06 -12.97 -15.90
CA PHE A 103 -10.66 -12.99 -17.30
C PHE A 103 -9.20 -13.36 -17.52
N GLU A 104 -8.50 -13.80 -16.47
CA GLU A 104 -7.09 -14.19 -16.49
C GLU A 104 -6.19 -13.15 -17.18
N LEU A 105 -6.51 -11.84 -16.98
CA LEU A 105 -5.81 -10.74 -17.62
C LEU A 105 -4.38 -10.55 -17.11
N LEU A 106 -4.09 -11.08 -15.92
CA LEU A 106 -2.81 -10.95 -15.23
C LEU A 106 -2.25 -12.35 -14.93
N PRO A 107 -1.68 -13.07 -15.91
CA PRO A 107 -1.14 -14.40 -15.70
C PRO A 107 0.00 -14.36 -14.67
N ASN A 108 -0.12 -15.15 -13.60
CA ASN A 108 0.82 -15.26 -12.47
C ASN A 108 1.09 -13.94 -11.72
N SER A 109 0.18 -12.98 -11.79
CA SER A 109 0.28 -11.67 -11.14
C SER A 109 -1.08 -11.23 -10.63
N ASP A 110 -1.11 -10.29 -9.70
CA ASP A 110 -2.33 -9.64 -9.26
C ASP A 110 -2.17 -8.11 -9.18
N ILE A 111 -3.28 -7.40 -9.00
CA ILE A 111 -3.29 -5.95 -8.93
C ILE A 111 -2.57 -5.37 -7.69
N SER A 112 -2.26 -6.18 -6.68
CA SER A 112 -1.55 -5.74 -5.47
C SER A 112 -0.11 -5.34 -5.78
N GLU A 113 0.50 -5.90 -6.83
CA GLU A 113 1.84 -5.55 -7.28
C GLU A 113 1.96 -4.07 -7.68
N ILE A 114 0.88 -3.47 -8.21
CA ILE A 114 0.81 -2.04 -8.51
C ILE A 114 1.06 -1.21 -7.24
N SER A 115 0.37 -1.57 -6.15
CA SER A 115 0.49 -0.86 -4.88
C SER A 115 1.86 -1.04 -4.24
N ILE A 116 2.48 -2.20 -4.40
CA ILE A 116 3.82 -2.50 -3.91
C ILE A 116 4.85 -1.63 -4.65
N ALA A 117 4.86 -1.64 -5.99
CA ALA A 117 5.78 -0.84 -6.79
C ALA A 117 5.62 0.66 -6.51
N MET A 118 4.38 1.15 -6.38
CA MET A 118 4.11 2.54 -6.02
C MET A 118 4.61 2.87 -4.62
N GLY A 119 4.38 1.98 -3.64
CA GLY A 119 4.82 2.15 -2.26
C GLY A 119 6.35 2.32 -2.19
N TYR A 120 7.12 1.45 -2.82
CA TYR A 120 8.59 1.55 -2.82
C TYR A 120 9.11 2.79 -3.54
N THR A 121 8.47 3.21 -4.64
CA THR A 121 8.81 4.48 -5.31
C THR A 121 8.61 5.69 -4.39
N LEU A 122 7.49 5.74 -3.65
CA LEU A 122 7.21 6.82 -2.70
C LEU A 122 8.15 6.76 -1.47
N TYR A 123 8.51 5.57 -1.00
CA TYR A 123 9.47 5.40 0.10
C TYR A 123 10.86 5.92 -0.25
N ILE A 124 11.33 5.74 -1.49
CA ILE A 124 12.60 6.32 -1.93
C ILE A 124 12.57 7.86 -1.77
N LEU A 125 11.49 8.53 -2.20
CA LEU A 125 11.33 9.97 -2.03
C LEU A 125 11.33 10.39 -0.54
N LEU A 126 10.67 9.59 0.30
CA LEU A 126 10.65 9.81 1.75
C LEU A 126 12.06 9.69 2.36
N TYR A 127 12.81 8.65 2.01
CA TYR A 127 14.17 8.44 2.52
C TYR A 127 15.14 9.54 2.06
N VAL A 128 15.02 10.00 0.83
CA VAL A 128 15.77 11.18 0.35
C VAL A 128 15.45 12.42 1.20
N LYS A 129 14.18 12.60 1.59
CA LYS A 129 13.77 13.69 2.47
C LYS A 129 14.36 13.56 3.87
N VAL A 130 14.42 12.35 4.42
CA VAL A 130 15.07 12.07 5.72
C VAL A 130 16.55 12.46 5.68
N ILE A 131 17.27 12.13 4.59
CA ILE A 131 18.67 12.54 4.41
C ILE A 131 18.81 14.07 4.36
N GLN A 132 17.90 14.76 3.67
CA GLN A 132 17.89 16.23 3.61
C GLN A 132 17.68 16.85 5.00
N LEU A 133 16.76 16.32 5.81
CA LEU A 133 16.52 16.76 7.19
C LEU A 133 17.73 16.49 8.10
N GLY A 134 18.39 15.35 7.91
CA GLY A 134 19.64 15.04 8.59
C GLY A 134 20.77 16.02 8.26
N ASN A 135 20.89 16.43 6.98
CA ASN A 135 21.87 17.44 6.58
C ASN A 135 21.57 18.85 7.14
N LYS A 136 20.31 19.15 7.46
CA LYS A 136 19.90 20.39 8.13
C LYS A 136 20.08 20.35 9.65
N GLY A 137 20.48 19.19 10.20
CA GLY A 137 20.64 19.00 11.67
C GLY A 137 19.35 18.74 12.44
N GLU A 138 18.21 18.57 11.73
CA GLU A 138 16.92 18.27 12.37
C GLU A 138 16.83 16.82 12.88
N ILE A 139 17.64 15.91 12.31
CA ILE A 139 17.75 14.51 12.74
C ILE A 139 19.18 14.28 13.22
N THR A 140 19.34 13.91 14.48
CA THR A 140 20.63 13.66 15.12
C THR A 140 21.10 12.22 14.91
N GLY A 141 22.43 12.05 14.79
CA GLY A 141 23.06 10.74 14.61
C GLY A 141 23.22 10.32 13.15
N VAL A 142 24.44 9.96 12.77
CA VAL A 142 24.79 9.57 11.39
C VAL A 142 24.03 8.31 10.95
N TRP A 143 23.77 7.38 11.85
CA TRP A 143 23.00 6.16 11.56
C TRP A 143 21.58 6.49 11.11
N ASN A 144 20.86 7.28 11.87
CA ASN A 144 19.45 7.60 11.58
C ASN A 144 19.28 8.58 10.43
N SER A 145 20.22 9.51 10.26
CA SER A 145 20.11 10.57 9.27
C SER A 145 20.64 10.18 7.88
N LYS A 146 21.60 9.23 7.79
CA LYS A 146 22.27 8.89 6.54
C LYS A 146 22.28 7.39 6.25
N ILE A 147 22.83 6.56 7.17
CA ILE A 147 23.07 5.14 6.91
C ILE A 147 21.75 4.38 6.70
N ASN A 148 20.84 4.44 7.66
CA ASN A 148 19.56 3.74 7.56
C ASN A 148 18.75 4.16 6.32
N PRO A 149 18.57 5.46 5.99
CA PRO A 149 17.86 5.85 4.78
C PRO A 149 18.53 5.38 3.48
N VAL A 150 19.88 5.38 3.42
CA VAL A 150 20.60 4.87 2.24
C VAL A 150 20.39 3.37 2.07
N LEU A 151 20.51 2.58 3.15
CA LEU A 151 20.23 1.15 3.10
C LEU A 151 18.78 0.86 2.70
N ALA A 152 17.83 1.66 3.20
CA ALA A 152 16.43 1.54 2.84
C ALA A 152 16.17 1.88 1.35
N ILE A 153 16.88 2.88 0.78
CA ILE A 153 16.84 3.18 -0.65
C ILE A 153 17.37 1.99 -1.46
N ILE A 154 18.51 1.43 -1.07
CA ILE A 154 19.10 0.26 -1.75
C ILE A 154 18.10 -0.92 -1.73
N GLY A 155 17.53 -1.24 -0.56
CA GLY A 155 16.51 -2.28 -0.45
C GLY A 155 15.29 -2.02 -1.34
N SER A 156 14.79 -0.78 -1.37
CA SER A 156 13.69 -0.39 -2.24
C SER A 156 14.02 -0.54 -3.72
N LEU A 157 15.23 -0.18 -4.13
CA LEU A 157 15.70 -0.35 -5.51
C LEU A 157 15.81 -1.83 -5.89
N ILE A 158 16.32 -2.70 -5.01
CA ILE A 158 16.40 -4.15 -5.26
C ILE A 158 14.99 -4.71 -5.54
N ILE A 159 13.98 -4.32 -4.77
CA ILE A 159 12.59 -4.76 -4.97
C ILE A 159 12.05 -4.23 -6.30
N LEU A 160 12.27 -2.95 -6.62
CA LEU A 160 11.84 -2.37 -7.89
C LEU A 160 12.52 -3.03 -9.09
N PHE A 161 13.83 -3.30 -9.02
CA PHE A 161 14.53 -4.01 -10.07
C PHE A 161 14.05 -5.46 -10.22
N GLY A 162 13.80 -6.15 -9.10
CA GLY A 162 13.20 -7.49 -9.12
C GLY A 162 11.83 -7.52 -9.80
N SER A 163 11.02 -6.49 -9.58
CA SER A 163 9.69 -6.38 -10.20
C SER A 163 9.74 -6.07 -11.71
N MET A 164 10.86 -5.55 -12.25
CA MET A 164 11.00 -5.27 -13.68
C MET A 164 10.95 -6.54 -14.56
N GLY A 165 11.19 -7.71 -13.97
CA GLY A 165 11.02 -8.99 -14.68
C GLY A 165 9.55 -9.36 -14.98
N ASN A 166 8.59 -8.70 -14.35
CA ASN A 166 7.17 -8.90 -14.63
C ASN A 166 6.77 -8.19 -15.93
N GLN A 167 6.08 -8.90 -16.82
CA GLN A 167 5.62 -8.37 -18.11
C GLN A 167 4.73 -7.13 -17.98
N LEU A 168 4.00 -7.02 -16.86
CA LEU A 168 3.07 -5.93 -16.58
C LEU A 168 3.70 -4.74 -15.85
N PHE A 169 5.00 -4.82 -15.53
CA PHE A 169 5.70 -3.76 -14.79
C PHE A 169 5.51 -2.37 -15.40
N TRP A 170 5.65 -2.25 -16.72
CA TRP A 170 5.50 -0.97 -17.40
C TRP A 170 4.09 -0.41 -17.34
N LEU A 171 3.07 -1.29 -17.37
CA LEU A 171 1.68 -0.89 -17.17
C LEU A 171 1.48 -0.35 -15.75
N TYR A 172 2.01 -1.05 -14.76
CA TYR A 172 1.94 -0.64 -13.35
C TYR A 172 2.67 0.67 -13.11
N ALA A 173 3.87 0.82 -13.67
CA ALA A 173 4.64 2.07 -13.60
C ALA A 173 3.87 3.25 -14.22
N ALA A 174 3.22 3.05 -15.37
CA ALA A 174 2.42 4.08 -16.02
C ALA A 174 1.21 4.50 -15.16
N VAL A 175 0.50 3.55 -14.55
CA VAL A 175 -0.61 3.84 -13.62
C VAL A 175 -0.10 4.63 -12.40
N CYS A 176 0.99 4.20 -11.78
CA CYS A 176 1.59 4.90 -10.65
C CYS A 176 2.00 6.33 -11.00
N LEU A 177 2.68 6.53 -12.12
CA LEU A 177 3.10 7.85 -12.59
C LEU A 177 1.89 8.75 -12.88
N SER A 178 0.83 8.23 -13.50
CA SER A 178 -0.39 9.01 -13.76
C SER A 178 -1.06 9.49 -12.46
N ILE A 179 -1.11 8.64 -11.44
CA ILE A 179 -1.67 9.00 -10.13
C ILE A 179 -0.79 10.06 -9.45
N ILE A 180 0.54 9.90 -9.48
CA ILE A 180 1.48 10.89 -8.91
C ILE A 180 1.36 12.24 -9.62
N LEU A 181 1.30 12.25 -10.95
CA LEU A 181 1.12 13.47 -11.73
C LEU A 181 -0.22 14.16 -11.41
N ALA A 182 -1.30 13.40 -11.34
CA ALA A 182 -2.61 13.94 -10.94
C ALA A 182 -2.58 14.56 -9.55
N ALA A 183 -1.91 13.90 -8.60
CA ALA A 183 -1.74 14.44 -7.23
C ALA A 183 -0.92 15.74 -7.22
N ILE A 184 0.18 15.82 -7.98
CA ILE A 184 1.02 17.03 -8.09
C ILE A 184 0.23 18.18 -8.72
N LEU A 185 -0.53 17.91 -9.79
CA LEU A 185 -1.36 18.92 -10.46
C LEU A 185 -2.45 19.44 -9.53
N PHE A 186 -3.11 18.56 -8.80
CA PHE A 186 -4.11 18.94 -7.80
C PHE A 186 -3.48 19.78 -6.68
N TRP A 187 -2.32 19.40 -6.17
CA TRP A 187 -1.60 20.13 -5.14
C TRP A 187 -1.25 21.56 -5.61
N LYS A 188 -0.63 21.70 -6.79
CA LYS A 188 -0.27 23.01 -7.35
C LYS A 188 -1.49 23.93 -7.55
N LYS A 189 -2.65 23.35 -7.93
CA LYS A 189 -3.90 24.12 -8.06
C LYS A 189 -4.40 24.60 -6.71
N THR A 190 -4.36 23.74 -5.69
CA THR A 190 -4.83 24.06 -4.34
C THR A 190 -3.94 25.09 -3.65
N GLU A 191 -2.62 24.98 -3.80
CA GLU A 191 -1.64 25.94 -3.27
C GLU A 191 -1.85 27.34 -3.84
N LYS A 192 -2.04 27.47 -5.16
CA LYS A 192 -2.38 28.74 -5.80
C LYS A 192 -3.67 29.35 -5.25
N THR A 193 -4.67 28.55 -4.98
CA THR A 193 -5.95 29.03 -4.43
C THR A 193 -5.81 29.53 -2.99
N MET A 194 -4.97 28.89 -2.18
CA MET A 194 -4.68 29.34 -0.82
C MET A 194 -3.90 30.66 -0.77
N LEU A 195 -2.93 30.84 -1.68
CA LEU A 195 -2.14 32.10 -1.77
C LEU A 195 -2.97 33.32 -2.24
N ILE A 196 -4.10 33.09 -2.89
CA ILE A 196 -5.03 34.18 -3.32
C ILE A 196 -6.01 34.55 -2.23
N THR A 197 -6.16 33.74 -1.19
CA THR A 197 -7.17 33.93 -0.11
C THR A 197 -6.57 34.61 1.13
N PHE A 198 -5.28 34.93 1.15
CA PHE A 198 -4.56 35.75 2.12
C PHE A 198 -4.11 37.05 1.47
#